data_b9c3cecdc02eefb6b7e7480b56ddeece
#
_entry.id   b9c3cecdc02eefb6b7e7480b56ddeece
#
_cell.length_a   1.000
_cell.length_b   1.000
_cell.length_c   1.000
_cell.angle_alpha   90.00
_cell.angle_beta   90.00
_cell.angle_gamma   90.00
#
_symmetry.space_group_name_H-M   'P 1'
#
loop_
_entity.id
_entity.type
_entity.pdbx_description
1 polymer ?
#
loop_
_entity_poly.entity_id
_entity_poly.type
_entity_poly.pdbx_seq_one_letter_code
_entity_poly.pdbx_strand_id
1 'polypeptide(L)'
;MENETAHFEKTILPHLDAAYNLARWLTGNEHDARDMVQESCLRAFKFFGGFRGGDARSWLLTIVRNTVYSWLQRRQKAEHVFQPEEEMEKFEDVSANPEQMFARSANIEAVRAAIAQLPPEFRETVVLREMENYSYKEIADIVGVQIGTVMSRLARGRRQLQRILCQSEDSSGGIVS
;
A
#
# COMPACT_ATOMS: atom_id res chain seq x y z
N MET A 1 -6.56 -22.06 25.85
CA MET A 1 -7.06 -22.06 24.46
C MET A 1 -8.23 -21.09 24.27
N GLU A 2 -9.35 -21.25 24.95
CA GLU A 2 -10.50 -20.31 24.81
C GLU A 2 -10.12 -18.85 25.15
N ASN A 3 -9.26 -18.64 26.14
CA ASN A 3 -8.83 -17.30 26.53
C ASN A 3 -7.89 -16.63 25.50
N GLU A 4 -7.06 -17.41 24.81
CA GLU A 4 -6.12 -16.90 23.81
C GLU A 4 -6.83 -16.51 22.52
N THR A 5 -7.80 -17.31 22.08
CA THR A 5 -8.64 -17.01 20.92
C THR A 5 -9.49 -15.77 21.17
N ALA A 6 -10.14 -15.66 22.33
CA ALA A 6 -10.93 -14.48 22.69
C ALA A 6 -10.05 -13.22 22.79
N HIS A 7 -8.84 -13.35 23.31
CA HIS A 7 -7.88 -12.23 23.35
C HIS A 7 -7.43 -11.82 21.97
N PHE A 8 -7.12 -12.77 21.09
CA PHE A 8 -6.80 -12.50 19.68
C PHE A 8 -7.93 -11.77 18.98
N GLU A 9 -9.15 -12.29 19.07
CA GLU A 9 -10.33 -11.70 18.45
C GLU A 9 -10.51 -10.24 18.91
N LYS A 10 -10.51 -10.00 20.21
CA LYS A 10 -10.65 -8.67 20.79
C LYS A 10 -9.56 -7.69 20.34
N THR A 11 -8.34 -8.19 20.12
CA THR A 11 -7.18 -7.38 19.76
C THR A 11 -7.08 -7.12 18.26
N ILE A 12 -7.43 -8.08 17.43
CA ILE A 12 -7.17 -8.06 15.98
C ILE A 12 -8.41 -7.70 15.15
N LEU A 13 -9.61 -8.22 15.49
CA LEU A 13 -10.81 -7.97 14.69
C LEU A 13 -11.14 -6.47 14.49
N PRO A 14 -10.92 -5.55 15.45
CA PRO A 14 -11.14 -4.12 15.22
C PRO A 14 -10.30 -3.52 14.10
N HIS A 15 -9.23 -4.18 13.67
CA HIS A 15 -8.28 -3.68 12.67
C HIS A 15 -8.42 -4.37 11.30
N LEU A 16 -9.41 -5.23 11.11
CA LEU A 16 -9.62 -5.94 9.84
C LEU A 16 -9.94 -5.01 8.68
N ASP A 17 -10.66 -3.92 8.92
CA ASP A 17 -10.95 -2.94 7.87
C ASP A 17 -9.67 -2.26 7.35
N ALA A 18 -8.78 -1.87 8.25
CA ALA A 18 -7.47 -1.32 7.88
C ALA A 18 -6.61 -2.35 7.13
N ALA A 19 -6.63 -3.61 7.56
CA ALA A 19 -5.95 -4.71 6.90
C ALA A 19 -6.48 -4.93 5.47
N TYR A 20 -7.80 -4.95 5.32
CA TYR A 20 -8.45 -5.08 4.00
C TYR A 20 -8.13 -3.89 3.09
N ASN A 21 -8.21 -2.67 3.60
CA ASN A 21 -7.90 -1.48 2.81
C ASN A 21 -6.47 -1.50 2.28
N LEU A 22 -5.49 -1.82 3.14
CA LEU A 22 -4.10 -1.94 2.70
C LEU A 22 -3.94 -3.06 1.65
N ALA A 23 -4.48 -4.25 1.91
CA ALA A 23 -4.43 -5.36 0.97
C ALA A 23 -5.09 -5.01 -0.37
N ARG A 24 -6.23 -4.32 -0.34
CA ARG A 24 -6.96 -3.88 -1.54
C ARG A 24 -6.15 -2.91 -2.41
N TRP A 25 -5.46 -1.95 -1.77
CA TRP A 25 -4.56 -1.04 -2.46
C TRP A 25 -3.36 -1.76 -3.08
N LEU A 26 -2.77 -2.71 -2.35
CA LEU A 26 -1.55 -3.40 -2.80
C LEU A 26 -1.83 -4.47 -3.85
N THR A 27 -2.95 -5.18 -3.78
CA THR A 27 -3.31 -6.25 -4.73
C THR A 27 -4.03 -5.75 -5.97
N GLY A 28 -4.74 -4.63 -5.86
CA GLY A 28 -5.49 -4.02 -6.96
C GLY A 28 -6.89 -4.59 -7.20
N ASN A 29 -7.31 -5.68 -6.53
CA ASN A 29 -8.65 -6.25 -6.67
C ASN A 29 -9.17 -6.86 -5.36
N GLU A 30 -10.50 -7.00 -5.27
CA GLU A 30 -11.17 -7.47 -4.06
C GLU A 30 -10.90 -8.94 -3.73
N HIS A 31 -10.84 -9.78 -4.73
CA HIS A 31 -10.66 -11.23 -4.54
C HIS A 31 -9.30 -11.51 -3.90
N ASP A 32 -8.23 -11.01 -4.49
CA ASP A 32 -6.87 -11.17 -3.98
C ASP A 32 -6.70 -10.48 -2.62
N ALA A 33 -7.34 -9.32 -2.41
CA ALA A 33 -7.30 -8.64 -1.11
C ALA A 33 -7.92 -9.48 0.01
N ARG A 34 -9.07 -10.11 -0.23
CA ARG A 34 -9.72 -11.01 0.74
C ARG A 34 -8.84 -12.21 1.05
N ASP A 35 -8.24 -12.82 0.04
CA ASP A 35 -7.33 -13.96 0.22
C ASP A 35 -6.10 -13.57 1.03
N MET A 36 -5.53 -12.40 0.78
CA MET A 36 -4.36 -11.92 1.51
C MET A 36 -4.69 -11.56 2.97
N VAL A 37 -5.86 -10.98 3.23
CA VAL A 37 -6.31 -10.71 4.60
C VAL A 37 -6.54 -12.01 5.36
N GLN A 38 -7.18 -12.99 4.74
CA GLN A 38 -7.39 -14.30 5.36
C GLN A 38 -6.07 -14.98 5.70
N GLU A 39 -5.14 -15.05 4.77
CA GLU A 39 -3.78 -15.59 5.00
C GLU A 39 -3.05 -14.81 6.11
N SER A 40 -3.18 -13.48 6.12
CA SER A 40 -2.57 -12.62 7.13
C SER A 40 -3.17 -12.88 8.53
N CYS A 41 -4.47 -13.08 8.62
CA CYS A 41 -5.13 -13.43 9.89
C CYS A 41 -4.68 -14.78 10.43
N LEU A 42 -4.50 -15.78 9.57
CA LEU A 42 -3.96 -17.08 9.96
C LEU A 42 -2.52 -16.96 10.48
N ARG A 43 -1.69 -16.16 9.83
CA ARG A 43 -0.33 -15.85 10.28
C ARG A 43 -0.33 -15.08 11.60
N ALA A 44 -1.18 -14.06 11.70
CA ALA A 44 -1.34 -13.28 12.92
C ALA A 44 -1.75 -14.17 14.09
N PHE A 45 -2.71 -15.05 13.91
CA PHE A 45 -3.12 -16.01 14.93
C PHE A 45 -1.96 -16.92 15.36
N LYS A 46 -1.25 -17.49 14.40
CA LYS A 46 -0.07 -18.36 14.67
C LYS A 46 1.02 -17.67 15.47
N PHE A 47 1.26 -16.37 15.21
CA PHE A 47 2.33 -15.63 15.86
C PHE A 47 1.85 -14.75 17.02
N PHE A 48 0.57 -14.82 17.38
CA PHE A 48 -0.03 -13.96 18.41
C PHE A 48 0.60 -14.14 19.80
N GLY A 49 1.06 -15.34 20.12
CA GLY A 49 1.80 -15.59 21.34
C GLY A 49 3.10 -14.77 21.50
N GLY A 50 3.63 -14.26 20.38
CA GLY A 50 4.78 -13.35 20.36
C GLY A 50 4.41 -11.86 20.41
N PHE A 51 3.13 -11.53 20.29
CA PHE A 51 2.68 -10.15 20.42
C PHE A 51 2.76 -9.68 21.87
N ARG A 52 3.62 -8.73 22.12
CA ARG A 52 3.93 -8.23 23.48
C ARG A 52 3.07 -7.04 23.91
N GLY A 53 1.97 -6.79 23.24
CA GLY A 53 1.16 -5.58 23.41
C GLY A 53 1.68 -4.42 22.55
N GLY A 54 1.10 -3.23 22.72
CA GLY A 54 1.38 -2.07 21.90
C GLY A 54 0.37 -1.89 20.76
N ASP A 55 0.81 -1.30 19.64
CA ASP A 55 -0.08 -1.00 18.52
C ASP A 55 -0.39 -2.26 17.69
N ALA A 56 -1.51 -2.90 18.02
CA ALA A 56 -2.00 -4.09 17.32
C ALA A 56 -2.32 -3.82 15.85
N ARG A 57 -2.76 -2.60 15.51
CA ARG A 57 -3.05 -2.18 14.14
C ARG A 57 -1.77 -2.19 13.30
N SER A 58 -0.72 -1.53 13.72
CA SER A 58 0.58 -1.52 13.03
C SER A 58 1.20 -2.92 12.94
N TRP A 59 1.06 -3.73 14.01
CA TRP A 59 1.53 -5.11 14.00
C TRP A 59 0.81 -5.96 12.95
N LEU A 60 -0.53 -5.87 12.87
CA LEU A 60 -1.32 -6.58 11.87
C LEU A 60 -0.98 -6.08 10.44
N LEU A 61 -0.85 -4.76 10.24
CA LEU A 61 -0.54 -4.21 8.92
C LEU A 61 0.86 -4.62 8.44
N THR A 62 1.82 -4.79 9.34
CA THR A 62 3.13 -5.38 9.01
C THR A 62 2.98 -6.80 8.45
N ILE A 63 2.15 -7.62 9.08
CA ILE A 63 1.87 -8.98 8.61
C ILE A 63 1.17 -8.97 7.25
N VAL A 64 0.15 -8.13 7.09
CA VAL A 64 -0.57 -7.97 5.81
C VAL A 64 0.38 -7.53 4.70
N ARG A 65 1.16 -6.51 4.94
CA ARG A 65 2.17 -6.00 4.00
C ARG A 65 3.13 -7.11 3.57
N ASN A 66 3.70 -7.82 4.52
CA ASN A 66 4.66 -8.89 4.22
C ASN A 66 4.01 -10.07 3.48
N THR A 67 2.77 -10.40 3.81
CA THR A 67 2.00 -11.44 3.12
C THR A 67 1.74 -11.07 1.66
N VAL A 68 1.29 -9.84 1.41
CA VAL A 68 1.03 -9.35 0.05
C VAL A 68 2.32 -9.29 -0.76
N TYR A 69 3.42 -8.78 -0.20
CA TYR A 69 4.71 -8.73 -0.91
C TYR A 69 5.24 -10.10 -1.28
N SER A 70 5.15 -11.07 -0.39
CA SER A 70 5.53 -12.46 -0.70
C SER A 70 4.67 -13.04 -1.84
N TRP A 71 3.38 -12.72 -1.85
CA TRP A 71 2.48 -13.11 -2.92
C TRP A 71 2.80 -12.41 -4.26
N LEU A 72 3.06 -11.10 -4.24
CA LEU A 72 3.48 -10.35 -5.43
C LEU A 72 4.79 -10.87 -6.02
N GLN A 73 5.77 -11.16 -5.19
CA GLN A 73 7.05 -11.73 -5.63
C GLN A 73 6.87 -13.10 -6.30
N ARG A 74 6.03 -13.97 -5.74
CA ARG A 74 5.73 -15.27 -6.35
C ARG A 74 5.03 -15.11 -7.69
N ARG A 75 4.13 -14.15 -7.80
CA ARG A 75 3.41 -13.85 -9.02
C ARG A 75 4.33 -13.29 -10.11
N GLN A 76 5.20 -12.37 -9.77
CA GLN A 76 6.21 -11.83 -10.68
C GLN A 76 7.18 -12.91 -11.20
N LYS A 77 7.64 -13.81 -10.33
CA LYS A 77 8.49 -14.94 -10.76
C LYS A 77 7.77 -15.87 -11.74
N ALA A 78 6.48 -16.09 -11.57
CA ALA A 78 5.68 -16.88 -12.49
C ALA A 78 5.47 -16.16 -13.85
N GLU A 79 5.39 -14.82 -13.85
CA GLU A 79 5.23 -13.99 -15.05
C GLU A 79 6.56 -13.71 -15.76
N HIS A 80 7.69 -13.58 -15.03
CA HIS A 80 9.03 -13.34 -15.58
C HIS A 80 9.63 -14.49 -16.42
N VAL A 81 9.00 -15.64 -16.45
CA VAL A 81 9.32 -16.67 -17.44
C VAL A 81 8.99 -16.18 -18.87
N PHE A 82 8.31 -15.04 -19.03
CA PHE A 82 7.76 -14.56 -20.30
C PHE A 82 8.04 -13.10 -20.70
N GLN A 83 8.81 -12.27 -19.94
CA GLN A 83 9.06 -10.87 -20.36
C GLN A 83 10.51 -10.39 -20.09
N PRO A 84 11.13 -9.62 -21.04
CA PRO A 84 12.42 -8.98 -20.83
C PRO A 84 12.32 -7.76 -19.92
N GLU A 85 13.41 -7.52 -19.18
CA GLU A 85 13.57 -6.38 -18.26
C GLU A 85 13.34 -5.04 -18.97
N GLU A 86 12.37 -4.26 -18.55
CA GLU A 86 12.27 -2.84 -18.91
C GLU A 86 13.09 -2.00 -17.93
N GLU A 87 13.99 -1.19 -18.49
CA GLU A 87 14.90 -0.31 -17.77
C GLU A 87 14.14 0.73 -16.94
N MET A 88 14.54 0.89 -15.67
CA MET A 88 14.06 1.96 -14.80
C MET A 88 14.59 3.30 -15.28
N GLU A 89 13.72 4.15 -15.83
CA GLU A 89 14.05 5.53 -16.12
C GLU A 89 14.36 6.34 -14.85
N LYS A 90 15.49 7.06 -14.89
CA LYS A 90 15.89 8.00 -13.84
C LYS A 90 15.06 9.29 -13.96
N PHE A 91 14.34 9.64 -12.90
CA PHE A 91 13.46 10.80 -12.89
C PHE A 91 14.07 11.99 -12.13
N GLU A 92 14.00 13.18 -12.75
CA GLU A 92 14.43 14.46 -12.18
C GLU A 92 13.41 15.08 -11.23
N ASP A 93 13.93 15.90 -10.31
CA ASP A 93 13.25 16.44 -9.13
C ASP A 93 12.33 17.62 -9.48
N VAL A 94 11.02 17.48 -9.29
CA VAL A 94 10.06 18.59 -9.35
C VAL A 94 9.23 18.59 -8.06
N SER A 95 9.38 19.62 -7.25
CA SER A 95 8.65 19.79 -5.99
C SER A 95 7.18 20.12 -6.24
N ALA A 96 6.29 19.19 -5.93
CA ALA A 96 4.85 19.41 -5.96
C ALA A 96 4.25 19.34 -4.54
N ASN A 97 3.30 20.22 -4.24
CA ASN A 97 2.59 20.25 -2.99
C ASN A 97 1.49 19.17 -2.99
N PRO A 98 1.54 18.15 -2.08
CA PRO A 98 0.60 17.03 -2.08
C PRO A 98 -0.85 17.45 -1.83
N GLU A 99 -1.10 18.47 -1.03
CA GLU A 99 -2.46 18.94 -0.72
C GLU A 99 -3.20 19.45 -1.95
N GLN A 100 -2.50 20.02 -2.92
CA GLN A 100 -3.09 20.50 -4.18
C GLN A 100 -3.44 19.37 -5.14
N MET A 101 -2.77 18.21 -5.05
CA MET A 101 -3.05 17.06 -5.92
C MET A 101 -4.40 16.40 -5.61
N PHE A 102 -4.73 16.23 -4.34
CA PHE A 102 -6.00 15.62 -3.93
C PHE A 102 -7.19 16.57 -4.05
N ALA A 103 -6.98 17.88 -3.87
CA ALA A 103 -8.03 18.89 -4.01
C ALA A 103 -8.50 19.12 -5.47
N ARG A 104 -7.66 18.83 -6.46
CA ARG A 104 -7.99 19.00 -7.90
C ARG A 104 -8.68 17.78 -8.52
N SER A 105 -8.53 16.62 -7.90
CA SER A 105 -9.12 15.38 -8.43
C SER A 105 -10.52 15.17 -7.84
N ALA A 106 -11.55 15.63 -8.54
CA ALA A 106 -12.95 15.34 -8.20
C ALA A 106 -13.34 13.86 -8.46
N ASN A 107 -12.43 13.06 -9.00
CA ASN A 107 -12.72 11.69 -9.40
C ASN A 107 -11.89 10.69 -8.57
N ILE A 108 -12.51 10.09 -7.56
CA ILE A 108 -11.93 9.07 -6.69
C ILE A 108 -11.39 7.86 -7.50
N GLU A 109 -12.08 7.47 -8.56
CA GLU A 109 -11.66 6.35 -9.42
C GLU A 109 -10.38 6.66 -10.20
N ALA A 110 -10.18 7.89 -10.65
CA ALA A 110 -8.95 8.31 -11.31
C ALA A 110 -7.75 8.27 -10.34
N VAL A 111 -7.94 8.70 -9.10
CA VAL A 111 -6.90 8.63 -8.06
C VAL A 111 -6.57 7.17 -7.73
N ARG A 112 -7.57 6.30 -7.60
CA ARG A 112 -7.35 4.87 -7.36
C ARG A 112 -6.57 4.22 -8.50
N ALA A 113 -6.97 4.49 -9.74
CA ALA A 113 -6.27 4.00 -10.92
C ALA A 113 -4.82 4.49 -11.01
N ALA A 114 -4.58 5.74 -10.63
CA ALA A 114 -3.24 6.32 -10.60
C ALA A 114 -2.36 5.68 -9.50
N ILE A 115 -2.90 5.49 -8.31
CA ILE A 115 -2.20 4.80 -7.21
C ILE A 115 -1.86 3.35 -7.60
N ALA A 116 -2.76 2.67 -8.30
CA ALA A 116 -2.55 1.30 -8.79
C ALA A 116 -1.37 1.17 -9.77
N GLN A 117 -1.01 2.25 -10.46
CA GLN A 117 0.13 2.30 -11.39
C GLN A 117 1.48 2.55 -10.70
N LEU A 118 1.48 2.97 -9.43
CA LEU A 118 2.72 3.16 -8.68
C LEU A 118 3.43 1.81 -8.45
N PRO A 119 4.78 1.77 -8.46
CA PRO A 119 5.52 0.64 -7.93
C PRO A 119 5.07 0.28 -6.51
N PRO A 120 5.07 -1.01 -6.14
CA PRO A 120 4.55 -1.45 -4.83
C PRO A 120 5.13 -0.68 -3.64
N GLU A 121 6.43 -0.43 -3.60
CA GLU A 121 7.11 0.29 -2.51
C GLU A 121 6.70 1.77 -2.40
N PHE A 122 6.34 2.42 -3.49
CA PHE A 122 5.81 3.80 -3.47
C PHE A 122 4.33 3.80 -3.11
N ARG A 123 3.59 2.85 -3.68
CA ARG A 123 2.17 2.68 -3.41
C ARG A 123 1.89 2.46 -1.93
N GLU A 124 2.58 1.51 -1.28
CA GLU A 124 2.39 1.24 0.15
C GLU A 124 2.69 2.47 1.02
N THR A 125 3.74 3.20 0.71
CA THR A 125 4.14 4.38 1.47
C THR A 125 3.13 5.50 1.34
N VAL A 126 2.64 5.76 0.12
CA VAL A 126 1.58 6.76 -0.16
C VAL A 126 0.28 6.37 0.54
N VAL A 127 -0.13 5.12 0.44
CA VAL A 127 -1.38 4.63 1.06
C VAL A 127 -1.30 4.75 2.59
N LEU A 128 -0.23 4.29 3.20
CA LEU A 128 -0.05 4.36 4.65
C LEU A 128 -0.04 5.80 5.16
N ARG A 129 0.53 6.72 4.40
CA ARG A 129 0.59 8.14 4.79
C ARG A 129 -0.71 8.88 4.53
N GLU A 130 -1.23 8.82 3.31
CA GLU A 130 -2.32 9.68 2.85
C GLU A 130 -3.72 9.11 3.17
N MET A 131 -3.86 7.79 3.17
CA MET A 131 -5.15 7.13 3.42
C MET A 131 -5.30 6.67 4.87
N GLU A 132 -4.24 6.15 5.46
CA GLU A 132 -4.26 5.58 6.81
C GLU A 132 -3.68 6.52 7.89
N ASN A 133 -3.16 7.68 7.51
CA ASN A 133 -2.64 8.74 8.40
C ASN A 133 -1.50 8.30 9.35
N TYR A 134 -0.69 7.32 8.95
CA TYR A 134 0.47 6.93 9.75
C TYR A 134 1.58 7.99 9.71
N SER A 135 2.27 8.16 10.82
CA SER A 135 3.51 8.95 10.89
C SER A 135 4.64 8.29 10.10
N TYR A 136 5.65 9.04 9.71
CA TYR A 136 6.82 8.50 9.01
C TYR A 136 7.53 7.41 9.80
N LYS A 137 7.58 7.55 11.15
CA LYS A 137 8.15 6.54 12.04
C LYS A 137 7.33 5.25 12.02
N GLU A 138 6.02 5.34 12.13
CA GLU A 138 5.13 4.18 12.08
C GLU A 138 5.22 3.48 10.71
N ILE A 139 5.27 4.24 9.62
CA ILE A 139 5.47 3.69 8.27
C ILE A 139 6.83 2.96 8.19
N ALA A 140 7.89 3.56 8.71
CA ALA A 140 9.22 2.94 8.76
C ALA A 140 9.19 1.59 9.50
N ASP A 141 8.47 1.52 10.62
CA ASP A 141 8.31 0.30 11.40
C ASP A 141 7.47 -0.76 10.64
N ILE A 142 6.37 -0.37 10.01
CA ILE A 142 5.51 -1.29 9.23
C ILE A 142 6.25 -1.85 8.02
N VAL A 143 6.94 -0.98 7.27
CA VAL A 143 7.60 -1.32 6.00
C VAL A 143 8.97 -1.95 6.22
N GLY A 144 9.59 -1.73 7.39
CA GLY A 144 10.90 -2.28 7.73
C GLY A 144 12.06 -1.55 7.06
N VAL A 145 11.97 -0.23 6.93
CA VAL A 145 13.02 0.63 6.37
C VAL A 145 13.31 1.82 7.27
N GLN A 146 14.37 2.56 7.00
CA GLN A 146 14.70 3.78 7.72
C GLN A 146 13.72 4.92 7.37
N ILE A 147 13.53 5.87 8.29
CA ILE A 147 12.66 7.05 8.08
C ILE A 147 13.06 7.85 6.83
N GLY A 148 14.35 8.01 6.57
CA GLY A 148 14.86 8.68 5.37
C GLY A 148 14.39 8.00 4.07
N THR A 149 14.33 6.67 4.06
CA THR A 149 13.80 5.90 2.94
C THR A 149 12.29 6.11 2.77
N VAL A 150 11.53 6.18 3.86
CA VAL A 150 10.09 6.53 3.82
C VAL A 150 9.90 7.89 3.18
N MET A 151 10.65 8.89 3.60
CA MET A 151 10.57 10.26 3.07
C MET A 151 10.89 10.30 1.57
N SER A 152 11.94 9.61 1.12
CA SER A 152 12.32 9.57 -0.29
C SER A 152 11.29 8.80 -1.15
N ARG A 153 10.75 7.69 -0.65
CA ARG A 153 9.69 6.92 -1.31
C ARG A 153 8.40 7.74 -1.43
N LEU A 154 8.02 8.47 -0.39
CA LEU A 154 6.87 9.39 -0.43
C LEU A 154 7.05 10.48 -1.48
N ALA A 155 8.20 11.14 -1.49
CA ALA A 155 8.49 12.20 -2.45
C ALA A 155 8.42 11.68 -3.90
N ARG A 156 9.00 10.53 -4.17
CA ARG A 156 8.96 9.89 -5.50
C ARG A 156 7.56 9.41 -5.87
N GLY A 157 6.86 8.78 -4.94
CA GLY A 157 5.50 8.30 -5.14
C GLY A 157 4.53 9.43 -5.46
N ARG A 158 4.61 10.54 -4.72
CA ARG A 158 3.80 11.73 -4.96
C ARG A 158 4.06 12.37 -6.33
N ARG A 159 5.32 12.46 -6.74
CA ARG A 159 5.69 12.99 -8.07
C ARG A 159 5.15 12.11 -9.20
N GLN A 160 5.32 10.82 -9.08
CA GLN A 160 4.84 9.87 -10.08
C GLN A 160 3.31 9.88 -10.16
N LEU A 161 2.63 9.95 -9.02
CA LEU A 161 1.18 10.09 -8.94
C LEU A 161 0.70 11.36 -9.65
N GLN A 162 1.36 12.48 -9.41
CA GLN A 162 1.04 13.75 -10.08
C GLN A 162 1.17 13.64 -11.61
N ARG A 163 2.22 13.02 -12.12
CA ARG A 163 2.39 12.82 -13.57
C ARG A 163 1.26 11.99 -14.16
N ILE A 164 0.91 10.89 -13.50
CA ILE A 164 -0.16 10.01 -13.98
C ILE A 164 -1.49 10.77 -14.04
N LEU A 165 -1.81 11.55 -13.01
CA LEU A 165 -3.03 12.34 -12.95
C LEU A 165 -3.07 13.45 -14.00
N CYS A 166 -1.97 14.18 -14.21
CA CYS A 166 -1.88 15.20 -15.26
C CYS A 166 -2.05 14.61 -16.67
N GLN A 167 -1.45 13.46 -16.95
CA GLN A 167 -1.58 12.78 -18.24
C GLN A 167 -3.02 12.29 -18.50
N SER A 168 -3.75 11.90 -17.46
CA SER A 168 -5.14 11.47 -17.59
C SER A 168 -6.09 12.64 -17.89
N GLU A 169 -5.79 13.84 -17.38
CA GLU A 169 -6.55 15.06 -17.67
C GLU A 169 -6.36 15.52 -19.11
N ASP A 170 -5.14 15.50 -19.64
CA ASP A 170 -4.84 15.85 -21.03
C ASP A 170 -5.49 14.89 -22.03
N SER A 171 -5.61 13.62 -21.69
CA SER A 171 -6.29 12.61 -22.51
C SER A 171 -7.82 12.77 -22.53
N SER A 172 -8.39 13.38 -21.49
CA SER A 172 -9.84 13.64 -21.37
C SER A 172 -10.26 14.96 -22.02
N GLY A 173 -9.32 15.89 -22.24
CA GLY A 173 -9.56 17.21 -22.86
C GLY A 173 -9.52 17.24 -24.38
N GLY A 174 -9.24 16.14 -25.04
CA GLY A 174 -9.01 16.03 -26.48
C GLY A 174 -10.25 15.79 -27.36
N ILE A 175 -11.46 15.89 -26.84
CA ILE A 175 -12.70 15.74 -27.63
C ILE A 175 -13.56 17.00 -27.47
N VAL A 176 -13.11 18.10 -28.03
CA VAL A 176 -13.99 19.20 -28.44
C VAL A 176 -13.44 19.76 -29.76
N SER A 177 -13.95 19.25 -30.83
CA SER A 177 -13.96 19.94 -32.15
C SER A 177 -15.23 19.58 -32.86
#